data_1498d6146cba7777ed57cc3a58928834
#
_entry.id   1498d6146cba7777ed57cc3a58928834
#
_cell.length_a   1.000
_cell.length_b   1.000
_cell.length_c   1.000
_cell.angle_alpha   90.00
_cell.angle_beta   90.00
_cell.angle_gamma   90.00
#
_symmetry.space_group_name_H-M   'P 1'
#
loop_
_entity.id
_entity.type
_entity.pdbx_description
1 polymer ?
#
loop_
_entity_poly.entity_id
_entity_poly.type
_entity_poly.pdbx_seq_one_letter_code
_entity_poly.pdbx_strand_id
1 'polypeptide(L)'
;MDHYKRVGIEAERVEKGVDYGIYHSVYKIQGEPLVSIIIPNKDHHTDLDLCLRAIETRATYRNVEFIIVENNSTEKETFEYYEKIQKEFSNVHVVTWEREFNYSAINNFGVTFAKGEYLLFLNNDTELIAENFIEEMLGLCQREDVGAVGARLLYQDDTIQHAGVVIGLGAHRTAGHVHYRQKRENLGYM
;
A
#
# COMPACT_ATOMS: atom_id res chain seq x y z
N MET A 1 13.92 5.48 22.88
CA MET A 1 15.09 4.60 22.60
C MET A 1 15.32 3.54 23.69
N ASP A 2 15.33 3.88 24.97
CA ASP A 2 15.62 2.88 26.05
C ASP A 2 14.60 1.74 26.14
N HIS A 3 13.33 2.00 25.85
CA HIS A 3 12.30 0.96 25.78
C HIS A 3 12.64 -0.06 24.68
N TYR A 4 12.97 0.38 23.49
CA TYR A 4 13.28 -0.49 22.34
C TYR A 4 14.49 -1.38 22.60
N LYS A 5 15.54 -0.81 23.21
CA LYS A 5 16.71 -1.60 23.64
C LYS A 5 16.35 -2.70 24.64
N ARG A 6 15.41 -2.43 25.58
CA ARG A 6 14.97 -3.43 26.56
C ARG A 6 14.15 -4.57 25.97
N VAL A 7 13.40 -4.30 24.90
CA VAL A 7 12.53 -5.30 24.23
C VAL A 7 13.19 -5.92 22.99
N GLY A 8 14.45 -5.55 22.69
CA GLY A 8 15.19 -6.14 21.57
C GLY A 8 14.72 -5.68 20.19
N ILE A 9 14.02 -4.53 20.08
CA ILE A 9 13.54 -3.99 18.81
C ILE A 9 14.51 -2.92 18.34
N GLU A 10 14.97 -3.00 17.10
CA GLU A 10 15.83 -2.01 16.49
C GLU A 10 15.00 -0.87 15.87
N ALA A 11 14.76 0.19 16.63
CA ALA A 11 14.29 1.45 16.08
C ALA A 11 15.48 2.32 15.68
N GLU A 12 15.47 2.83 14.46
CA GLU A 12 16.50 3.75 13.96
C GLU A 12 16.46 5.06 14.73
N ARG A 13 15.27 5.64 14.83
CA ARG A 13 15.03 6.88 15.57
C ARG A 13 13.61 6.93 16.11
N VAL A 14 13.43 7.77 17.12
CA VAL A 14 12.11 8.10 17.69
C VAL A 14 11.95 9.60 17.62
N GLU A 15 10.94 10.05 16.93
CA GLU A 15 10.60 11.45 16.72
C GLU A 15 9.41 11.84 17.60
N LYS A 16 9.26 13.13 17.87
CA LYS A 16 8.03 13.63 18.48
C LYS A 16 6.90 13.49 17.49
N GLY A 17 5.81 12.92 17.91
CA GLY A 17 4.59 12.86 17.14
C GLY A 17 3.85 14.19 17.14
N VAL A 18 2.61 14.16 16.67
CA VAL A 18 1.77 15.34 16.44
C VAL A 18 1.24 15.98 17.72
N ASP A 19 1.34 15.31 18.88
CA ASP A 19 0.88 15.82 20.17
C ASP A 19 1.77 15.36 21.31
N TYR A 20 1.56 15.94 22.50
CA TYR A 20 2.33 15.59 23.69
C TYR A 20 2.12 14.13 24.10
N GLY A 21 3.24 13.43 24.31
CA GLY A 21 3.23 12.02 24.71
C GLY A 21 3.08 11.03 23.53
N ILE A 22 2.90 11.52 22.29
CA ILE A 22 2.86 10.72 21.10
C ILE A 22 4.22 10.75 20.42
N TYR A 23 4.68 9.59 19.99
CA TYR A 23 5.98 9.42 19.34
C TYR A 23 5.82 8.66 18.03
N HIS A 24 6.58 9.07 17.01
CA HIS A 24 6.76 8.34 15.77
C HIS A 24 8.06 7.55 15.84
N SER A 25 7.97 6.24 15.70
CA SER A 25 9.12 5.34 15.72
C SER A 25 9.43 4.89 14.30
N VAL A 26 10.61 5.25 13.82
CA VAL A 26 11.12 4.83 12.52
C VAL A 26 11.98 3.59 12.72
N TYR A 27 11.66 2.52 12.00
CA TYR A 27 12.38 1.26 12.06
C TYR A 27 13.40 1.19 10.93
N LYS A 28 14.58 0.66 11.26
CA LYS A 28 15.62 0.47 10.25
C LYS A 28 15.25 -0.66 9.32
N ILE A 29 15.23 -0.37 8.02
CA ILE A 29 15.06 -1.40 6.99
C ILE A 29 16.32 -2.24 6.91
N GLN A 30 16.14 -3.56 6.94
CA GLN A 30 17.23 -4.52 6.76
C GLN A 30 17.37 -4.87 5.27
N GLY A 31 18.53 -4.54 4.70
CA GLY A 31 18.78 -4.74 3.26
C GLY A 31 17.97 -3.80 2.36
N GLU A 32 17.79 -4.23 1.13
CA GLU A 32 16.96 -3.57 0.12
C GLU A 32 16.06 -4.63 -0.54
N PRO A 33 15.12 -5.25 0.19
CA PRO A 33 14.30 -6.31 -0.36
C PRO A 33 13.38 -5.80 -1.47
N LEU A 34 13.16 -6.63 -2.50
CA LEU A 34 12.22 -6.29 -3.56
C LEU A 34 10.80 -6.30 -3.01
N VAL A 35 10.03 -5.25 -3.32
CA VAL A 35 8.60 -5.13 -3.01
C VAL A 35 7.79 -5.29 -4.30
N SER A 36 6.94 -6.30 -4.37
CA SER A 36 6.00 -6.49 -5.49
C SER A 36 4.70 -5.77 -5.20
N ILE A 37 4.38 -4.76 -6.01
CA ILE A 37 3.15 -3.97 -5.92
C ILE A 37 2.12 -4.58 -6.86
N ILE A 38 1.03 -5.12 -6.30
CA ILE A 38 -0.02 -5.82 -7.04
C ILE A 38 -1.21 -4.89 -7.18
N ILE A 39 -1.59 -4.59 -8.43
CA ILE A 39 -2.62 -3.62 -8.76
C ILE A 39 -3.66 -4.27 -9.68
N PRO A 40 -4.82 -4.71 -9.15
CA PRO A 40 -5.95 -5.07 -9.99
C PRO A 40 -6.44 -3.86 -10.79
N ASN A 41 -6.66 -4.04 -12.09
CA ASN A 41 -7.16 -2.97 -12.95
C ASN A 41 -8.22 -3.48 -13.92
N LYS A 42 -9.22 -2.64 -14.18
CA LYS A 42 -10.19 -2.81 -15.24
C LYS A 42 -10.52 -1.44 -15.81
N ASP A 43 -10.19 -1.23 -17.10
CA ASP A 43 -10.31 0.09 -17.72
C ASP A 43 -9.56 1.16 -16.87
N HIS A 44 -10.06 2.41 -16.74
CA HIS A 44 -9.48 3.44 -15.84
C HIS A 44 -7.96 3.62 -15.97
N HIS A 45 -7.41 3.51 -17.20
CA HIS A 45 -5.97 3.63 -17.45
C HIS A 45 -5.37 4.97 -16.99
N THR A 46 -6.17 6.03 -16.93
CA THR A 46 -5.72 7.35 -16.44
C THR A 46 -5.41 7.33 -14.93
N ASP A 47 -6.28 6.71 -14.13
CA ASP A 47 -6.08 6.60 -12.68
C ASP A 47 -4.88 5.71 -12.39
N LEU A 48 -4.76 4.60 -13.11
CA LEU A 48 -3.61 3.72 -13.04
C LEU A 48 -2.30 4.43 -13.40
N ASP A 49 -2.28 5.26 -14.46
CA ASP A 49 -1.10 6.02 -14.86
C ASP A 49 -0.68 7.01 -13.78
N LEU A 50 -1.62 7.72 -13.18
CA LEU A 50 -1.35 8.66 -12.08
C LEU A 50 -0.77 7.95 -10.86
N CYS A 51 -1.37 6.83 -10.45
CA CYS A 51 -0.93 6.01 -9.33
C CYS A 51 0.49 5.48 -9.55
N LEU A 52 0.73 4.82 -10.69
CA LEU A 52 2.01 4.19 -11.01
C LEU A 52 3.12 5.22 -11.13
N ARG A 53 2.91 6.31 -11.89
CA ARG A 53 3.91 7.37 -12.07
C ARG A 53 4.23 8.10 -10.77
N ALA A 54 3.23 8.31 -9.91
CA ALA A 54 3.49 8.93 -8.61
C ALA A 54 4.47 8.09 -7.79
N ILE A 55 4.33 6.77 -7.79
CA ILE A 55 5.25 5.87 -7.09
C ILE A 55 6.62 5.85 -7.78
N GLU A 56 6.67 5.66 -9.10
CA GLU A 56 7.91 5.60 -9.87
C GLU A 56 8.76 6.89 -9.78
N THR A 57 8.13 8.05 -9.72
CA THR A 57 8.84 9.32 -9.73
C THR A 57 9.07 9.93 -8.36
N ARG A 58 8.17 9.70 -7.41
CA ARG A 58 8.16 10.39 -6.12
C ARG A 58 8.49 9.49 -4.93
N ALA A 59 8.17 8.17 -4.97
CA ALA A 59 8.52 7.30 -3.85
C ALA A 59 10.04 7.24 -3.66
N THR A 60 10.49 7.26 -2.41
CA THR A 60 11.91 7.23 -2.07
C THR A 60 12.49 5.82 -2.16
N TYR A 61 11.69 4.79 -1.89
CA TYR A 61 12.07 3.39 -2.07
C TYR A 61 12.02 2.99 -3.54
N ARG A 62 13.12 2.46 -4.08
CA ARG A 62 13.27 2.20 -5.52
C ARG A 62 13.24 0.73 -5.91
N ASN A 63 13.51 -0.18 -5.00
CA ASN A 63 13.51 -1.61 -5.32
C ASN A 63 12.10 -2.19 -5.34
N VAL A 64 11.34 -1.83 -6.36
CA VAL A 64 9.94 -2.23 -6.56
C VAL A 64 9.71 -2.82 -7.94
N GLU A 65 8.75 -3.73 -8.05
CA GLU A 65 8.14 -4.14 -9.31
C GLU A 65 6.62 -3.97 -9.23
N PHE A 66 5.97 -3.79 -10.38
CA PHE A 66 4.53 -3.66 -10.47
C PHE A 66 3.94 -4.84 -11.23
N ILE A 67 2.97 -5.48 -10.64
CA ILE A 67 2.16 -6.54 -11.25
C ILE A 67 0.76 -5.97 -11.43
N ILE A 68 0.46 -5.47 -12.62
CA ILE A 68 -0.86 -5.00 -12.99
C ILE A 68 -1.68 -6.20 -13.40
N VAL A 69 -2.77 -6.46 -12.70
CA VAL A 69 -3.65 -7.59 -13.01
C VAL A 69 -4.87 -7.07 -13.76
N GLU A 70 -4.79 -7.17 -15.08
CA GLU A 70 -5.87 -6.83 -16.01
C GLU A 70 -7.08 -7.75 -15.79
N ASN A 71 -8.29 -7.20 -15.65
CA ASN A 71 -9.52 -7.96 -15.44
C ASN A 71 -10.67 -7.49 -16.31
N ASN A 72 -10.78 -8.05 -17.51
CA ASN A 72 -11.91 -7.84 -18.43
C ASN A 72 -12.14 -6.37 -18.80
N SER A 73 -11.08 -5.63 -19.07
CA SER A 73 -11.15 -4.30 -19.68
C SER A 73 -11.78 -4.35 -21.08
N THR A 74 -12.47 -3.30 -21.46
CA THR A 74 -13.16 -3.18 -22.75
C THR A 74 -12.69 -1.99 -23.58
N GLU A 75 -12.02 -1.04 -22.94
CA GLU A 75 -11.52 0.17 -23.58
C GLU A 75 -10.19 -0.10 -24.29
N LYS A 76 -10.12 0.25 -25.58
CA LYS A 76 -8.92 0.08 -26.40
C LYS A 76 -7.73 0.86 -25.84
N GLU A 77 -7.99 2.05 -25.31
CA GLU A 77 -7.02 2.95 -24.73
C GLU A 77 -6.30 2.30 -23.53
N THR A 78 -6.97 1.44 -22.77
CA THR A 78 -6.40 0.69 -21.66
C THR A 78 -5.35 -0.29 -22.14
N PHE A 79 -5.62 -1.03 -23.22
CA PHE A 79 -4.64 -1.98 -23.79
C PHE A 79 -3.46 -1.26 -24.44
N GLU A 80 -3.69 -0.15 -25.14
CA GLU A 80 -2.63 0.70 -25.68
C GLU A 80 -1.73 1.27 -24.56
N TYR A 81 -2.34 1.64 -23.45
CA TYR A 81 -1.61 2.06 -22.25
C TYR A 81 -0.75 0.94 -21.67
N TYR A 82 -1.26 -0.27 -21.54
CA TYR A 82 -0.48 -1.42 -21.03
C TYR A 82 0.74 -1.71 -21.91
N GLU A 83 0.60 -1.66 -23.22
CA GLU A 83 1.73 -1.82 -24.14
C GLU A 83 2.78 -0.71 -23.98
N LYS A 84 2.32 0.52 -23.78
CA LYS A 84 3.19 1.69 -23.60
C LYS A 84 3.97 1.61 -22.28
N ILE A 85 3.27 1.38 -21.17
CA ILE A 85 3.86 1.47 -19.83
C ILE A 85 4.90 0.37 -19.59
N GLN A 86 4.70 -0.83 -20.13
CA GLN A 86 5.68 -1.93 -20.05
C GLN A 86 6.93 -1.69 -20.91
N LYS A 87 6.86 -0.84 -21.93
CA LYS A 87 8.02 -0.42 -22.71
C LYS A 87 8.78 0.71 -22.02
N GLU A 88 8.06 1.56 -21.29
CA GLU A 88 8.60 2.71 -20.59
C GLU A 88 9.33 2.30 -19.29
N PHE A 89 8.75 1.37 -18.53
CA PHE A 89 9.29 0.90 -17.25
C PHE A 89 9.51 -0.62 -17.25
N SER A 90 10.75 -1.04 -17.14
CA SER A 90 11.13 -2.46 -17.21
C SER A 90 10.70 -3.29 -16.00
N ASN A 91 10.29 -2.65 -14.91
CA ASN A 91 9.78 -3.26 -13.67
C ASN A 91 8.25 -3.33 -13.64
N VAL A 92 7.55 -3.00 -14.75
CA VAL A 92 6.10 -3.08 -14.88
C VAL A 92 5.73 -4.30 -15.71
N HIS A 93 4.87 -5.16 -15.17
CA HIS A 93 4.37 -6.36 -15.81
C HIS A 93 2.83 -6.37 -15.78
N VAL A 94 2.21 -6.64 -16.94
CA VAL A 94 0.76 -6.81 -17.05
C VAL A 94 0.44 -8.28 -17.25
N VAL A 95 -0.45 -8.80 -16.41
CA VAL A 95 -0.95 -10.19 -16.45
C VAL A 95 -2.47 -10.18 -16.50
N THR A 96 -3.09 -11.12 -17.20
CA THR A 96 -4.53 -11.12 -17.46
C THR A 96 -5.25 -12.16 -16.61
N TRP A 97 -6.28 -11.73 -15.89
CA TRP A 97 -7.24 -12.55 -15.18
C TRP A 97 -8.55 -12.60 -15.93
N GLU A 98 -8.82 -13.68 -16.64
CA GLU A 98 -9.98 -13.83 -17.54
C GLU A 98 -11.29 -14.24 -16.85
N ARG A 99 -11.28 -14.37 -15.51
CA ARG A 99 -12.46 -14.81 -14.74
C ARG A 99 -13.26 -13.61 -14.23
N GLU A 100 -14.43 -13.89 -13.67
CA GLU A 100 -15.20 -12.88 -12.95
C GLU A 100 -14.39 -12.22 -11.85
N PHE A 101 -14.70 -10.95 -11.58
CA PHE A 101 -14.02 -10.19 -10.55
C PHE A 101 -14.26 -10.81 -9.17
N ASN A 102 -13.19 -11.12 -8.50
CA ASN A 102 -13.14 -11.46 -7.09
C ASN A 102 -11.84 -10.91 -6.52
N TYR A 103 -11.94 -9.93 -5.61
CA TYR A 103 -10.79 -9.19 -5.11
C TYR A 103 -9.68 -10.10 -4.54
N SER A 104 -10.06 -11.08 -3.73
CA SER A 104 -9.08 -12.01 -3.15
C SER A 104 -8.43 -12.91 -4.20
N ALA A 105 -9.24 -13.42 -5.13
CA ALA A 105 -8.75 -14.33 -6.17
C ALA A 105 -7.82 -13.62 -7.16
N ILE A 106 -8.16 -12.39 -7.56
CA ILE A 106 -7.34 -11.61 -8.51
C ILE A 106 -5.99 -11.20 -7.89
N ASN A 107 -6.00 -10.81 -6.61
CA ASN A 107 -4.75 -10.52 -5.90
C ASN A 107 -3.89 -11.78 -5.71
N ASN A 108 -4.49 -12.90 -5.31
CA ASN A 108 -3.77 -14.18 -5.21
C ASN A 108 -3.18 -14.63 -6.56
N PHE A 109 -3.87 -14.37 -7.65
CA PHE A 109 -3.32 -14.60 -9.00
C PHE A 109 -2.13 -13.69 -9.28
N GLY A 110 -2.24 -12.40 -9.00
CA GLY A 110 -1.12 -11.44 -9.14
C GLY A 110 0.11 -11.87 -8.36
N VAL A 111 -0.06 -12.37 -7.13
CA VAL A 111 1.03 -12.89 -6.28
C VAL A 111 1.83 -14.00 -6.97
N THR A 112 1.21 -14.81 -7.83
CA THR A 112 1.94 -15.90 -8.53
C THR A 112 3.01 -15.40 -9.51
N PHE A 113 2.99 -14.13 -9.86
CA PHE A 113 3.97 -13.48 -10.74
C PHE A 113 4.98 -12.62 -9.95
N ALA A 114 4.71 -12.37 -8.67
CA ALA A 114 5.57 -11.58 -7.81
C ALA A 114 6.90 -12.27 -7.55
N LYS A 115 7.98 -11.49 -7.58
CA LYS A 115 9.36 -11.92 -7.27
C LYS A 115 9.85 -11.32 -5.96
N GLY A 116 9.14 -10.31 -5.44
CA GLY A 116 9.49 -9.62 -4.22
C GLY A 116 9.29 -10.47 -2.97
N GLU A 117 10.13 -10.22 -1.99
CA GLU A 117 10.02 -10.80 -0.65
C GLU A 117 8.81 -10.23 0.11
N TYR A 118 8.44 -8.99 -0.22
CA TYR A 118 7.28 -8.29 0.35
C TYR A 118 6.26 -7.97 -0.72
N LEU A 119 4.99 -8.02 -0.33
CA LEU A 119 3.86 -7.77 -1.21
C LEU A 119 3.10 -6.52 -0.76
N LEU A 120 2.83 -5.60 -1.68
CA LEU A 120 1.97 -4.46 -1.47
C LEU A 120 0.73 -4.58 -2.37
N PHE A 121 -0.45 -4.75 -1.76
CA PHE A 121 -1.73 -4.71 -2.48
C PHE A 121 -2.22 -3.28 -2.56
N LEU A 122 -2.41 -2.78 -3.77
CA LEU A 122 -2.73 -1.38 -4.02
C LEU A 122 -3.88 -1.26 -5.02
N ASN A 123 -4.81 -0.35 -4.76
CA ASN A 123 -5.84 -0.01 -5.74
C ASN A 123 -5.26 0.92 -6.81
N ASN A 124 -5.79 0.84 -8.04
CA ASN A 124 -5.36 1.64 -9.17
C ASN A 124 -5.68 3.15 -9.07
N ASP A 125 -6.61 3.53 -8.18
CA ASP A 125 -7.08 4.90 -7.93
C ASP A 125 -6.43 5.56 -6.70
N THR A 126 -5.32 5.02 -6.23
CA THR A 126 -4.61 5.52 -5.04
C THR A 126 -3.65 6.64 -5.40
N GLU A 127 -3.72 7.76 -4.69
CA GLU A 127 -2.80 8.89 -4.82
C GLU A 127 -1.74 8.87 -3.71
N LEU A 128 -0.48 9.02 -4.10
CA LEU A 128 0.65 9.06 -3.17
C LEU A 128 0.73 10.40 -2.43
N ILE A 129 0.57 10.38 -1.10
CA ILE A 129 0.72 11.55 -0.23
C ILE A 129 2.14 11.61 0.36
N ALA A 130 2.62 10.52 0.95
CA ALA A 130 3.93 10.44 1.59
C ALA A 130 4.93 9.70 0.69
N GLU A 131 6.06 10.34 0.37
CA GLU A 131 7.06 9.78 -0.54
C GLU A 131 7.80 8.57 0.04
N ASN A 132 7.89 8.48 1.38
CA ASN A 132 8.54 7.39 2.13
C ASN A 132 7.56 6.32 2.63
N PHE A 133 6.38 6.19 2.02
CA PHE A 133 5.33 5.30 2.53
C PHE A 133 5.73 3.81 2.51
N ILE A 134 6.54 3.39 1.53
CA ILE A 134 7.05 2.02 1.46
C ILE A 134 8.00 1.76 2.62
N GLU A 135 8.92 2.66 2.87
CA GLU A 135 9.88 2.53 3.97
C GLU A 135 9.18 2.47 5.34
N GLU A 136 8.19 3.30 5.56
CA GLU A 136 7.42 3.29 6.81
C GLU A 136 6.71 1.94 7.03
N MET A 137 6.07 1.42 5.99
CA MET A 137 5.39 0.11 6.10
C MET A 137 6.39 -1.05 6.16
N LEU A 138 7.45 -1.01 5.34
CA LEU A 138 8.44 -2.07 5.26
C LEU A 138 9.24 -2.20 6.56
N GLY A 139 9.67 -1.08 7.15
CA GLY A 139 10.37 -1.07 8.44
C GLY A 139 9.56 -1.71 9.56
N LEU A 140 8.23 -1.53 9.54
CA LEU A 140 7.33 -2.22 10.47
C LEU A 140 7.13 -3.69 10.09
N CYS A 141 6.95 -3.99 8.80
CA CYS A 141 6.63 -5.34 8.31
C CYS A 141 7.80 -6.32 8.49
N GLN A 142 9.04 -5.83 8.57
CA GLN A 142 10.23 -6.65 8.79
C GLN A 142 10.39 -7.15 10.23
N ARG A 143 9.56 -6.70 11.16
CA ARG A 143 9.58 -7.19 12.53
C ARG A 143 9.00 -8.61 12.57
N GLU A 144 9.62 -9.48 13.34
CA GLU A 144 9.21 -10.89 13.48
C GLU A 144 7.78 -11.08 14.02
N ASP A 145 7.27 -10.08 14.77
CA ASP A 145 5.94 -10.09 15.36
C ASP A 145 4.87 -9.45 14.46
N VAL A 146 5.22 -9.01 13.23
CA VAL A 146 4.32 -8.31 12.31
C VAL A 146 4.13 -9.12 11.04
N GLY A 147 2.89 -9.54 10.78
CA GLY A 147 2.52 -10.28 9.56
C GLY A 147 1.95 -9.40 8.44
N ALA A 148 1.40 -8.23 8.78
CA ALA A 148 0.85 -7.29 7.80
C ALA A 148 0.81 -5.86 8.36
N VAL A 149 0.98 -4.87 7.49
CA VAL A 149 0.90 -3.44 7.81
C VAL A 149 -0.08 -2.79 6.86
N GLY A 150 -1.00 -1.98 7.39
CA GLY A 150 -1.94 -1.18 6.60
C GLY A 150 -1.63 0.31 6.73
N ALA A 151 -1.63 1.02 5.61
CA ALA A 151 -1.51 2.46 5.61
C ALA A 151 -2.80 3.14 6.09
N ARG A 152 -2.67 4.31 6.71
CA ARG A 152 -3.82 5.19 6.92
C ARG A 152 -4.19 5.85 5.62
N LEU A 153 -5.43 5.66 5.17
CA LEU A 153 -5.96 6.22 3.93
C LEU A 153 -6.86 7.42 4.22
N LEU A 154 -6.78 8.42 3.34
CA LEU A 154 -7.58 9.63 3.41
C LEU A 154 -8.46 9.76 2.17
N TYR A 155 -9.61 10.39 2.33
CA TYR A 155 -10.41 10.89 1.22
C TYR A 155 -9.83 12.21 0.69
N GLN A 156 -10.26 12.64 -0.49
CA GLN A 156 -9.86 13.92 -1.09
C GLN A 156 -10.20 15.15 -0.23
N ASP A 157 -11.21 15.04 0.63
CA ASP A 157 -11.60 16.08 1.61
C ASP A 157 -10.78 16.05 2.90
N ASP A 158 -9.66 15.29 2.90
CA ASP A 158 -8.74 15.13 4.04
C ASP A 158 -9.37 14.44 5.27
N THR A 159 -10.51 13.77 5.10
CA THR A 159 -11.09 12.92 6.13
C THR A 159 -10.55 11.49 6.04
N ILE A 160 -10.56 10.78 7.18
CA ILE A 160 -10.04 9.40 7.27
C ILE A 160 -10.98 8.45 6.52
N GLN A 161 -10.43 7.74 5.52
CA GLN A 161 -11.09 6.62 4.86
C GLN A 161 -10.86 5.31 5.62
N HIS A 162 -9.61 5.06 6.00
CA HIS A 162 -9.17 3.85 6.70
C HIS A 162 -8.05 4.19 7.70
N ALA A 163 -8.20 3.70 8.92
CA ALA A 163 -7.18 3.78 9.96
C ALA A 163 -7.19 2.52 10.85
N GLY A 164 -7.62 1.41 10.29
CA GLY A 164 -7.73 0.13 10.97
C GLY A 164 -9.15 -0.45 10.90
N VAL A 165 -9.25 -1.73 11.24
CA VAL A 165 -10.50 -2.50 11.19
C VAL A 165 -10.71 -3.19 12.53
N VAL A 166 -11.94 -3.12 13.05
CA VAL A 166 -12.35 -3.85 14.23
C VAL A 166 -13.43 -4.85 13.86
N ILE A 167 -13.22 -6.11 14.21
CA ILE A 167 -14.21 -7.17 14.06
C ILE A 167 -15.34 -6.96 15.07
N GLY A 168 -16.57 -6.99 14.58
CA GLY A 168 -17.76 -6.79 15.40
C GLY A 168 -18.29 -5.34 15.43
N LEU A 169 -17.58 -4.37 14.86
CA LEU A 169 -17.97 -2.97 14.80
C LEU A 169 -18.97 -2.68 13.66
N GLY A 170 -18.86 -3.38 12.54
CA GLY A 170 -19.72 -3.18 11.37
C GLY A 170 -21.16 -3.66 11.59
N ALA A 171 -22.07 -3.29 10.66
CA ALA A 171 -23.42 -3.79 10.64
C ALA A 171 -23.45 -5.32 10.70
N HIS A 172 -24.37 -5.90 11.45
CA HIS A 172 -24.44 -7.35 11.69
C HIS A 172 -23.20 -7.97 12.32
N ARG A 173 -22.41 -7.20 13.09
CA ARG A 173 -21.16 -7.63 13.75
C ARG A 173 -20.08 -8.07 12.77
N THR A 174 -20.05 -7.49 11.58
CA THR A 174 -18.98 -7.66 10.62
C THR A 174 -17.77 -6.76 10.95
N ALA A 175 -16.77 -6.73 10.08
CA ALA A 175 -15.66 -5.81 10.17
C ALA A 175 -16.10 -4.36 9.93
N GLY A 176 -15.60 -3.42 10.69
CA GLY A 176 -15.88 -1.99 10.54
C GLY A 176 -14.62 -1.16 10.64
N HIS A 177 -14.57 -0.07 9.85
CA HIS A 177 -13.45 0.87 9.88
C HIS A 177 -13.53 1.75 11.14
N VAL A 178 -12.40 1.91 11.82
CA VAL A 178 -12.26 2.88 12.91
C VAL A 178 -11.99 4.28 12.36
N HIS A 179 -12.43 5.29 13.07
CA HIS A 179 -12.23 6.72 12.75
C HIS A 179 -12.76 7.16 11.37
N TYR A 180 -13.63 6.36 10.77
CA TYR A 180 -14.21 6.63 9.46
C TYR A 180 -14.84 8.03 9.38
N ARG A 181 -14.50 8.81 8.35
CA ARG A 181 -14.96 10.20 8.13
C ARG A 181 -14.57 11.20 9.23
N GLN A 182 -13.69 10.84 10.13
CA GLN A 182 -13.12 11.81 11.05
C GLN A 182 -12.02 12.63 10.37
N LYS A 183 -11.70 13.79 10.96
CA LYS A 183 -10.63 14.65 10.44
C LYS A 183 -9.27 13.96 10.51
N ARG A 184 -8.38 14.29 9.58
CA ARG A 184 -7.01 13.76 9.51
C ARG A 184 -6.23 13.89 10.81
N GLU A 185 -6.43 15.00 11.54
CA GLU A 185 -5.72 15.28 12.81
C GLU A 185 -6.22 14.40 13.96
N ASN A 186 -7.33 13.69 13.78
CA ASN A 186 -7.81 12.77 14.80
C ASN A 186 -6.88 11.56 14.89
N LEU A 187 -6.15 11.49 16.00
CA LEU A 187 -5.18 10.43 16.27
C LEU A 187 -5.83 9.13 16.71
N GLY A 188 -7.12 9.16 16.91
CA GLY A 188 -7.84 8.05 17.48
C GLY A 188 -7.65 7.92 18.98
N TYR A 189 -8.31 6.93 19.53
CA TYR A 189 -8.10 6.49 20.89
C TYR A 189 -6.98 5.47 20.87
N MET A 190 -5.88 5.80 21.50
CA MET A 190 -4.74 4.90 21.69
C MET A 190 -4.74 4.32 23.10
#